data_4c774fca0f6ea571bb2367fbe28afa0b
#
_entry.id   4c774fca0f6ea571bb2367fbe28afa0b
#
_cell.length_a   1.000
_cell.length_b   1.000
_cell.length_c   1.000
_cell.angle_alpha   90.00
_cell.angle_beta   90.00
_cell.angle_gamma   90.00
#
_symmetry.space_group_name_H-M   'P 1'
#
loop_
_entity.id
_entity.type
_entity.pdbx_description
1 polymer ?
#
loop_
_entity_poly.entity_id
_entity_poly.type
_entity_poly.pdbx_seq_one_letter_code
_entity_poly.pdbx_strand_id
1 'polypeptide(L)'
;MDVSVIGAGLAGCEAAYQLAKRGFKVRLYEMKPVKHSPAHHSDDFAELVCSNSLRSDALTNAVGVLKEEMRQIGSLIMQVADNNKVPAGSALAVDREKFAREVTELVRNHPNIEVIAEEVTKIPEGPTIIATGPLSSEGMMKAIGTLINDRYCYFYDAAAPIVTAESINFDKAYKKSRYDKGEADYINCPMTREEFDAFYMELIQAETAEVHAFEKEVFFEGCMPFEVMAKRGRDTLLFGPMKPVGLEQEGKKRPYAVVQLRQDNAQASLYNIVGFQTHLKWGEQKRIIQMMPGLENAEIVRYGVMHRNTYICSPIYLRETYQFKDRDDLFFAGQMTGVEGYVESAASGMLAGINMAHVLKGEEPVVLGVNTMMGAMAHYITHADPNHFQPMNANFGIMHLEGEVKKKDRKAAYAPQALKIIQELKEKNGL
;
A
#
# COMPACT_ATOMS: atom_id res chain seq x y z
N MET A 1 -21.72 -24.06 -2.41
CA MET A 1 -21.37 -23.32 -3.63
C MET A 1 -19.99 -22.74 -3.38
N ASP A 2 -19.03 -22.99 -4.28
CA ASP A 2 -17.67 -22.52 -4.10
C ASP A 2 -17.56 -21.07 -4.59
N VAL A 3 -16.78 -20.27 -3.89
CA VAL A 3 -16.51 -18.87 -4.28
C VAL A 3 -15.15 -18.80 -4.96
N SER A 4 -15.08 -18.18 -6.13
CA SER A 4 -13.81 -17.92 -6.81
C SER A 4 -13.21 -16.57 -6.33
N VAL A 5 -11.97 -16.59 -5.86
CA VAL A 5 -11.19 -15.38 -5.57
C VAL A 5 -10.00 -15.37 -6.52
N ILE A 6 -9.81 -14.30 -7.28
CA ILE A 6 -8.79 -14.23 -8.32
C ILE A 6 -7.70 -13.22 -7.88
N GLY A 7 -6.48 -13.73 -7.69
CA GLY A 7 -5.32 -13.03 -7.19
C GLY A 7 -5.08 -13.25 -5.70
N ALA A 8 -3.88 -13.71 -5.32
CA ALA A 8 -3.45 -13.93 -3.95
C ALA A 8 -2.55 -12.79 -3.42
N GLY A 9 -2.86 -11.55 -3.80
CA GLY A 9 -2.32 -10.35 -3.17
C GLY A 9 -2.97 -10.09 -1.81
N LEU A 10 -2.68 -8.93 -1.20
CA LEU A 10 -3.22 -8.53 0.11
C LEU A 10 -4.75 -8.60 0.15
N ALA A 11 -5.43 -8.06 -0.88
CA ALA A 11 -6.88 -8.03 -0.94
C ALA A 11 -7.47 -9.43 -1.15
N GLY A 12 -6.88 -10.24 -2.03
CA GLY A 12 -7.40 -11.59 -2.32
C GLY A 12 -7.20 -12.56 -1.16
N CYS A 13 -6.04 -12.53 -0.49
CA CYS A 13 -5.81 -13.34 0.71
C CYS A 13 -6.78 -12.97 1.84
N GLU A 14 -7.00 -11.66 2.05
CA GLU A 14 -7.96 -11.19 3.05
C GLU A 14 -9.38 -11.63 2.72
N ALA A 15 -9.83 -11.43 1.47
CA ALA A 15 -11.17 -11.83 1.02
C ALA A 15 -11.40 -13.35 1.14
N ALA A 16 -10.43 -14.15 0.69
CA ALA A 16 -10.49 -15.60 0.79
C ALA A 16 -10.57 -16.07 2.25
N TYR A 17 -9.77 -15.47 3.14
CA TYR A 17 -9.80 -15.77 4.56
C TYR A 17 -11.14 -15.40 5.20
N GLN A 18 -11.70 -14.23 4.90
CA GLN A 18 -12.99 -13.79 5.45
C GLN A 18 -14.15 -14.71 5.01
N LEU A 19 -14.15 -15.19 3.77
CA LEU A 19 -15.11 -16.18 3.26
C LEU A 19 -14.93 -17.53 3.96
N ALA A 20 -13.70 -18.03 4.00
CA ALA A 20 -13.37 -19.33 4.57
C ALA A 20 -13.67 -19.42 6.06
N LYS A 21 -13.40 -18.35 6.81
CA LYS A 21 -13.74 -18.18 8.24
C LYS A 21 -15.26 -18.25 8.48
N ARG A 22 -16.06 -17.83 7.50
CA ARG A 22 -17.54 -17.89 7.54
C ARG A 22 -18.13 -19.19 6.99
N GLY A 23 -17.27 -20.19 6.73
CA GLY A 23 -17.67 -21.54 6.35
C GLY A 23 -17.84 -21.78 4.85
N PHE A 24 -17.54 -20.79 3.99
CA PHE A 24 -17.59 -20.97 2.55
C PHE A 24 -16.35 -21.67 2.03
N LYS A 25 -16.51 -22.52 1.01
CA LYS A 25 -15.40 -23.09 0.25
C LYS A 25 -14.92 -22.06 -0.78
N VAL A 26 -13.62 -21.82 -0.80
CA VAL A 26 -12.98 -20.80 -1.64
C VAL A 26 -11.99 -21.47 -2.59
N ARG A 27 -12.08 -21.16 -3.86
CA ARG A 27 -11.04 -21.42 -4.87
C ARG A 27 -10.26 -20.14 -5.10
N LEU A 28 -9.04 -20.09 -4.55
CA LEU A 28 -8.13 -18.95 -4.70
C LEU A 28 -7.19 -19.20 -5.87
N TYR A 29 -7.39 -18.44 -6.93
CA TYR A 29 -6.55 -18.51 -8.13
C TYR A 29 -5.39 -17.52 -8.02
N GLU A 30 -4.18 -18.01 -8.24
CA GLU A 30 -2.98 -17.19 -8.29
C GLU A 30 -2.13 -17.62 -9.49
N MET A 31 -1.67 -16.65 -10.30
CA MET A 31 -0.87 -16.96 -11.49
C MET A 31 0.57 -17.40 -11.16
N LYS A 32 1.08 -17.07 -9.98
CA LYS A 32 2.39 -17.54 -9.52
C LYS A 32 2.30 -19.02 -9.07
N PRO A 33 3.33 -19.80 -9.25
CA PRO A 33 4.66 -19.50 -9.83
C PRO A 33 4.72 -19.55 -11.36
N VAL A 34 3.62 -19.87 -12.05
CA VAL A 34 3.61 -20.06 -13.51
C VAL A 34 3.94 -18.74 -14.24
N LYS A 35 3.40 -17.63 -13.72
CA LYS A 35 3.60 -16.29 -14.29
C LYS A 35 3.74 -15.25 -13.19
N HIS A 36 4.72 -14.35 -13.31
CA HIS A 36 4.91 -13.22 -12.41
C HIS A 36 4.51 -11.91 -13.08
N SER A 37 4.03 -10.95 -12.30
CA SER A 37 3.91 -9.58 -12.77
C SER A 37 5.29 -8.91 -12.78
N PRO A 38 5.47 -7.78 -13.46
CA PRO A 38 6.77 -7.08 -13.48
C PRO A 38 7.31 -6.64 -12.11
N ALA A 39 6.45 -6.55 -11.09
CA ALA A 39 6.83 -6.11 -9.75
C ALA A 39 7.05 -7.24 -8.74
N HIS A 40 6.53 -8.43 -9.00
CA HIS A 40 6.62 -9.56 -8.07
C HIS A 40 7.87 -10.41 -8.34
N HIS A 41 8.57 -10.79 -7.28
CA HIS A 41 9.82 -11.56 -7.34
C HIS A 41 9.75 -12.87 -6.53
N SER A 42 8.77 -13.00 -5.63
CA SER A 42 8.55 -14.16 -4.78
C SER A 42 7.31 -14.94 -5.24
N ASP A 43 7.30 -16.25 -5.01
CA ASP A 43 6.12 -17.10 -5.18
C ASP A 43 5.13 -16.98 -4.01
N ASP A 44 5.55 -16.33 -2.93
CA ASP A 44 4.70 -16.10 -1.76
C ASP A 44 3.54 -15.14 -2.08
N PHE A 45 2.45 -15.29 -1.33
CA PHE A 45 1.27 -14.44 -1.42
C PHE A 45 1.49 -13.12 -0.70
N ALA A 46 0.64 -12.14 -0.97
CA ALA A 46 0.67 -10.82 -0.32
C ALA A 46 2.05 -10.16 -0.30
N GLU A 47 2.88 -10.36 -1.33
CA GLU A 47 4.21 -9.76 -1.46
C GLU A 47 4.11 -8.22 -1.45
N LEU A 48 4.91 -7.57 -0.57
CA LEU A 48 4.99 -6.11 -0.48
C LEU A 48 6.03 -5.59 -1.48
N VAL A 49 5.59 -5.16 -2.64
CA VAL A 49 6.46 -4.87 -3.80
C VAL A 49 7.22 -3.54 -3.72
N CYS A 50 6.66 -2.48 -3.11
CA CYS A 50 7.29 -1.16 -3.10
C CYS A 50 7.93 -0.78 -1.76
N SER A 51 7.36 -1.20 -0.65
CA SER A 51 7.79 -0.82 0.71
C SER A 51 7.40 -1.91 1.69
N ASN A 52 8.16 -2.06 2.79
CA ASN A 52 7.77 -2.93 3.89
C ASN A 52 6.95 -2.21 4.97
N SER A 53 6.60 -0.94 4.74
CA SER A 53 5.83 -0.14 5.69
C SER A 53 4.35 -0.17 5.38
N LEU A 54 3.55 -0.44 6.41
CA LEU A 54 2.11 -0.26 6.43
C LEU A 54 1.72 1.12 6.99
N ARG A 55 2.65 2.07 6.97
CA ARG A 55 2.51 3.46 7.46
C ARG A 55 2.22 3.55 8.96
N SER A 56 1.78 4.73 9.44
CA SER A 56 1.58 5.01 10.87
C SER A 56 0.60 4.04 11.53
N ASP A 57 0.94 3.55 12.74
CA ASP A 57 0.07 2.71 13.59
C ASP A 57 -0.70 3.53 14.64
N ALA A 58 -0.44 4.84 14.72
CA ALA A 58 -1.09 5.71 15.69
C ALA A 58 -2.54 6.00 15.33
N LEU A 59 -3.46 5.91 16.30
CA LEU A 59 -4.90 6.18 16.13
C LEU A 59 -5.22 7.66 15.82
N THR A 60 -4.24 8.55 15.92
CA THR A 60 -4.33 9.94 15.47
C THR A 60 -4.07 10.12 13.98
N ASN A 61 -3.84 9.01 13.26
CA ASN A 61 -3.70 8.96 11.81
C ASN A 61 -4.78 8.06 11.20
N ALA A 62 -5.32 8.44 10.07
CA ALA A 62 -6.42 7.75 9.41
C ALA A 62 -6.09 6.27 9.09
N VAL A 63 -4.88 5.99 8.60
CA VAL A 63 -4.44 4.61 8.35
C VAL A 63 -4.27 3.79 9.64
N GLY A 64 -3.97 4.43 10.77
CA GLY A 64 -3.95 3.76 12.08
C GLY A 64 -5.37 3.37 12.52
N VAL A 65 -6.34 4.25 12.29
CA VAL A 65 -7.77 3.94 12.53
C VAL A 65 -8.22 2.79 11.64
N LEU A 66 -7.90 2.83 10.34
CA LEU A 66 -8.23 1.76 9.40
C LEU A 66 -7.69 0.39 9.85
N LYS A 67 -6.41 0.34 10.29
CA LYS A 67 -5.81 -0.89 10.80
C LYS A 67 -6.54 -1.42 12.04
N GLU A 68 -6.92 -0.53 12.93
CA GLU A 68 -7.60 -0.95 14.16
C GLU A 68 -9.03 -1.43 13.88
N GLU A 69 -9.75 -0.80 12.95
CA GLU A 69 -11.04 -1.31 12.44
C GLU A 69 -10.88 -2.76 11.92
N MET A 70 -9.85 -2.99 11.09
CA MET A 70 -9.55 -4.31 10.55
C MET A 70 -9.19 -5.33 11.64
N ARG A 71 -8.38 -4.92 12.66
CA ARG A 71 -8.04 -5.79 13.81
C ARG A 71 -9.29 -6.23 14.57
N GLN A 72 -10.22 -5.31 14.82
CA GLN A 72 -11.45 -5.63 15.55
C GLN A 72 -12.35 -6.61 14.79
N ILE A 73 -12.38 -6.54 13.46
CA ILE A 73 -13.13 -7.47 12.61
C ILE A 73 -12.40 -8.83 12.51
N GLY A 74 -11.10 -8.86 12.75
CA GLY A 74 -10.27 -10.07 12.69
C GLY A 74 -9.66 -10.30 11.32
N SER A 75 -8.87 -9.31 10.86
CA SER A 75 -8.08 -9.35 9.62
C SER A 75 -6.92 -10.33 9.71
N LEU A 76 -6.78 -11.19 8.71
CA LEU A 76 -5.60 -12.02 8.49
C LEU A 76 -4.35 -11.15 8.30
N ILE A 77 -4.44 -10.18 7.40
CA ILE A 77 -3.30 -9.33 7.03
C ILE A 77 -2.80 -8.54 8.23
N MET A 78 -3.68 -8.01 9.08
CA MET A 78 -3.26 -7.29 10.28
C MET A 78 -2.67 -8.22 11.33
N GLN A 79 -3.23 -9.41 11.52
CA GLN A 79 -2.68 -10.43 12.42
C GLN A 79 -1.23 -10.78 12.05
N VAL A 80 -0.97 -11.07 10.78
CA VAL A 80 0.36 -11.43 10.30
C VAL A 80 1.31 -10.24 10.35
N ALA A 81 0.82 -9.02 10.05
CA ALA A 81 1.63 -7.81 10.17
C ALA A 81 2.08 -7.56 11.61
N ASP A 82 1.19 -7.78 12.59
CA ASP A 82 1.51 -7.62 14.02
C ASP A 82 2.53 -8.65 14.52
N ASN A 83 2.54 -9.88 13.95
CA ASN A 83 3.51 -10.94 14.28
C ASN A 83 4.90 -10.67 13.70
N ASN A 84 5.00 -9.92 12.59
CA ASN A 84 6.24 -9.74 11.83
C ASN A 84 6.78 -8.30 11.88
N LYS A 85 6.47 -7.55 12.95
CA LYS A 85 6.94 -6.16 13.11
C LYS A 85 8.45 -6.06 13.13
N VAL A 86 8.96 -5.02 12.48
CA VAL A 86 10.34 -4.55 12.59
C VAL A 86 10.37 -3.11 13.09
N PRO A 87 11.47 -2.68 13.74
CA PRO A 87 11.60 -1.32 14.27
C PRO A 87 11.41 -0.26 13.19
N ALA A 88 10.45 0.66 13.38
CA ALA A 88 10.14 1.74 12.45
C ALA A 88 9.46 2.96 13.14
N GLY A 89 9.82 3.27 14.36
CA GLY A 89 9.27 4.38 15.14
C GLY A 89 7.75 4.25 15.32
N SER A 90 6.99 5.25 14.87
CA SER A 90 5.52 5.23 14.95
C SER A 90 4.83 4.55 13.77
N ALA A 91 5.57 3.99 12.83
CA ALA A 91 5.04 3.24 11.70
C ALA A 91 4.98 1.74 12.01
N LEU A 92 4.01 1.04 11.44
CA LEU A 92 4.00 -0.39 11.35
C LEU A 92 4.80 -0.81 10.11
N ALA A 93 6.01 -1.30 10.30
CA ALA A 93 6.79 -1.94 9.25
C ALA A 93 6.97 -3.42 9.59
N VAL A 94 7.13 -4.25 8.57
CA VAL A 94 7.24 -5.70 8.72
C VAL A 94 8.49 -6.25 8.06
N ASP A 95 8.96 -7.41 8.54
CA ASP A 95 9.89 -8.24 7.80
C ASP A 95 9.15 -8.75 6.55
N ARG A 96 9.53 -8.25 5.39
CA ARG A 96 8.82 -8.45 4.12
C ARG A 96 8.66 -9.92 3.74
N GLU A 97 9.74 -10.70 3.88
CA GLU A 97 9.74 -12.11 3.50
C GLU A 97 8.96 -12.97 4.49
N LYS A 98 9.15 -12.74 5.78
CA LYS A 98 8.42 -13.49 6.82
C LYS A 98 6.92 -13.21 6.76
N PHE A 99 6.56 -11.95 6.54
CA PHE A 99 5.16 -11.56 6.37
C PHE A 99 4.50 -12.30 5.21
N ALA A 100 5.11 -12.26 4.02
CA ALA A 100 4.56 -12.91 2.83
C ALA A 100 4.47 -14.44 3.02
N ARG A 101 5.51 -15.06 3.61
CA ARG A 101 5.53 -16.50 3.91
C ARG A 101 4.44 -16.90 4.88
N GLU A 102 4.27 -16.20 6.00
CA GLU A 102 3.25 -16.51 7.00
C GLU A 102 1.82 -16.36 6.44
N VAL A 103 1.56 -15.31 5.63
CA VAL A 103 0.27 -15.18 4.91
C VAL A 103 0.06 -16.38 3.99
N THR A 104 1.09 -16.76 3.22
CA THR A 104 1.03 -17.91 2.30
C THR A 104 0.70 -19.20 3.04
N GLU A 105 1.38 -19.48 4.15
CA GLU A 105 1.18 -20.69 4.95
C GLU A 105 -0.24 -20.73 5.55
N LEU A 106 -0.71 -19.65 6.13
CA LEU A 106 -2.06 -19.58 6.72
C LEU A 106 -3.16 -19.77 5.68
N VAL A 107 -3.00 -19.19 4.49
CA VAL A 107 -3.96 -19.32 3.39
C VAL A 107 -3.94 -20.74 2.80
N ARG A 108 -2.76 -21.31 2.52
CA ARG A 108 -2.63 -22.66 1.93
C ARG A 108 -3.09 -23.74 2.87
N ASN A 109 -2.90 -23.59 4.18
CA ASN A 109 -3.27 -24.59 5.18
C ASN A 109 -4.72 -24.43 5.68
N HIS A 110 -5.46 -23.42 5.20
CA HIS A 110 -6.84 -23.24 5.64
C HIS A 110 -7.77 -24.30 5.01
N PRO A 111 -8.54 -25.08 5.80
CA PRO A 111 -9.31 -26.23 5.32
C PRO A 111 -10.41 -25.90 4.31
N ASN A 112 -10.80 -24.63 4.24
CA ASN A 112 -11.83 -24.13 3.32
C ASN A 112 -11.25 -23.34 2.13
N ILE A 113 -9.93 -23.28 1.95
CA ILE A 113 -9.30 -22.59 0.81
C ILE A 113 -8.54 -23.61 -0.03
N GLU A 114 -8.92 -23.74 -1.27
CA GLU A 114 -8.17 -24.46 -2.31
C GLU A 114 -7.38 -23.44 -3.14
N VAL A 115 -6.06 -23.55 -3.15
CA VAL A 115 -5.19 -22.70 -3.96
C VAL A 115 -4.95 -23.35 -5.32
N ILE A 116 -5.25 -22.60 -6.38
CA ILE A 116 -5.11 -23.05 -7.77
C ILE A 116 -4.06 -22.16 -8.44
N ALA A 117 -2.93 -22.75 -8.82
CA ALA A 117 -1.86 -22.06 -9.53
C ALA A 117 -2.19 -21.94 -11.04
N GLU A 118 -2.95 -20.91 -11.39
CA GLU A 118 -3.44 -20.68 -12.75
C GLU A 118 -3.65 -19.20 -13.04
N GLU A 119 -3.27 -18.75 -14.25
CA GLU A 119 -3.66 -17.45 -14.78
C GLU A 119 -5.11 -17.50 -15.25
N VAL A 120 -6.01 -16.83 -14.55
CA VAL A 120 -7.41 -16.68 -14.96
C VAL A 120 -7.52 -15.61 -16.05
N THR A 121 -7.99 -15.98 -17.23
CA THR A 121 -8.16 -15.09 -18.39
C THR A 121 -9.62 -14.88 -18.79
N LYS A 122 -10.55 -15.50 -18.07
CA LYS A 122 -12.00 -15.33 -18.23
C LYS A 122 -12.63 -15.28 -16.84
N ILE A 123 -13.52 -14.35 -16.62
CA ILE A 123 -14.24 -14.23 -15.35
C ILE A 123 -15.16 -15.44 -15.19
N PRO A 124 -15.03 -16.22 -14.10
CA PRO A 124 -15.87 -17.37 -13.86
C PRO A 124 -17.37 -17.01 -13.77
N GLU A 125 -18.22 -17.97 -14.14
CA GLU A 125 -19.63 -17.91 -13.78
C GLU A 125 -19.80 -18.22 -12.29
N GLY A 126 -20.79 -17.58 -11.66
CA GLY A 126 -21.07 -17.71 -10.22
C GLY A 126 -20.23 -16.78 -9.35
N PRO A 127 -20.29 -16.96 -8.00
CA PRO A 127 -19.74 -16.02 -7.04
C PRO A 127 -18.23 -15.80 -7.23
N THR A 128 -17.83 -14.56 -7.51
CA THR A 128 -16.44 -14.25 -7.88
C THR A 128 -15.99 -12.94 -7.26
N ILE A 129 -14.79 -12.91 -6.68
CA ILE A 129 -14.09 -11.68 -6.24
C ILE A 129 -12.84 -11.51 -7.11
N ILE A 130 -12.74 -10.39 -7.83
CA ILE A 130 -11.56 -10.02 -8.61
C ILE A 130 -10.66 -9.15 -7.72
N ALA A 131 -9.50 -9.68 -7.35
CA ALA A 131 -8.51 -9.04 -6.46
C ALA A 131 -7.09 -9.09 -7.06
N THR A 132 -6.99 -8.99 -8.39
CA THR A 132 -5.75 -9.17 -9.16
C THR A 132 -4.78 -8.00 -9.07
N GLY A 133 -5.17 -6.92 -8.39
CA GLY A 133 -4.34 -5.73 -8.16
C GLY A 133 -4.09 -4.90 -9.42
N PRO A 134 -3.20 -3.89 -9.33
CA PRO A 134 -3.01 -2.90 -10.38
C PRO A 134 -2.17 -3.41 -11.55
N LEU A 135 -1.48 -4.55 -11.39
CA LEU A 135 -0.63 -5.20 -12.39
C LEU A 135 -1.25 -6.53 -12.86
N SER A 136 -2.55 -6.52 -13.08
CA SER A 136 -3.29 -7.66 -13.62
C SER A 136 -2.75 -8.10 -14.97
N SER A 137 -2.84 -9.40 -15.26
CA SER A 137 -2.39 -9.95 -16.53
C SER A 137 -3.22 -9.41 -17.71
N GLU A 138 -2.63 -9.42 -18.91
CA GLU A 138 -3.34 -8.96 -20.13
C GLU A 138 -4.64 -9.73 -20.37
N GLY A 139 -4.65 -11.05 -20.11
CA GLY A 139 -5.84 -11.87 -20.24
C GLY A 139 -6.96 -11.44 -19.30
N MET A 140 -6.63 -11.18 -18.01
CA MET A 140 -7.61 -10.71 -17.05
C MET A 140 -8.05 -9.27 -17.34
N MET A 141 -7.12 -8.40 -17.75
CA MET A 141 -7.47 -7.04 -18.18
C MET A 141 -8.46 -7.04 -19.34
N LYS A 142 -8.25 -7.90 -20.34
CA LYS A 142 -9.19 -8.05 -21.47
C LYS A 142 -10.56 -8.56 -20.99
N ALA A 143 -10.59 -9.50 -20.05
CA ALA A 143 -11.85 -10.03 -19.49
C ALA A 143 -12.62 -8.95 -18.71
N ILE A 144 -11.93 -8.18 -17.86
CA ILE A 144 -12.52 -7.04 -17.15
C ILE A 144 -12.96 -5.96 -18.16
N GLY A 145 -12.14 -5.66 -19.17
CA GLY A 145 -12.45 -4.66 -20.22
C GLY A 145 -13.80 -4.91 -20.89
N THR A 146 -14.15 -6.17 -21.11
CA THR A 146 -15.46 -6.53 -21.65
C THR A 146 -16.62 -6.10 -20.74
N LEU A 147 -16.44 -6.10 -19.42
CA LEU A 147 -17.46 -5.67 -18.45
C LEU A 147 -17.59 -4.14 -18.38
N ILE A 148 -16.48 -3.42 -18.57
CA ILE A 148 -16.39 -1.97 -18.34
C ILE A 148 -16.25 -1.16 -19.63
N ASN A 149 -16.46 -1.78 -20.80
CA ASN A 149 -16.26 -1.18 -22.12
C ASN A 149 -14.89 -0.49 -22.25
N ASP A 150 -13.84 -1.16 -21.79
CA ASP A 150 -12.43 -0.71 -21.80
C ASP A 150 -12.17 0.66 -21.13
N ARG A 151 -13.07 1.10 -20.24
CA ARG A 151 -12.92 2.36 -19.50
C ARG A 151 -12.06 2.19 -18.25
N TYR A 152 -10.75 2.02 -18.45
CA TYR A 152 -9.75 2.00 -17.39
C TYR A 152 -9.22 3.39 -17.07
N CYS A 153 -8.82 3.55 -15.81
CA CYS A 153 -7.98 4.63 -15.34
C CYS A 153 -6.59 4.08 -15.02
N TYR A 154 -5.56 4.93 -15.00
CA TYR A 154 -4.21 4.51 -14.66
C TYR A 154 -3.39 5.65 -14.04
N PHE A 155 -2.38 5.28 -13.27
CA PHE A 155 -1.34 6.18 -12.76
C PHE A 155 0.00 5.42 -12.68
N TYR A 156 1.07 6.18 -12.56
CA TYR A 156 2.40 5.61 -12.39
C TYR A 156 2.82 5.62 -10.93
N ASP A 157 3.38 4.51 -10.46
CA ASP A 157 3.92 4.30 -9.13
C ASP A 157 5.37 3.82 -9.24
N ALA A 158 6.22 4.25 -8.30
CA ALA A 158 7.61 3.88 -8.28
C ALA A 158 8.01 3.28 -6.92
N ALA A 159 8.91 2.28 -6.95
CA ALA A 159 9.52 1.70 -5.77
C ALA A 159 10.81 2.41 -5.39
N ALA A 160 11.14 2.43 -4.08
CA ALA A 160 12.40 2.95 -3.58
C ALA A 160 13.47 1.86 -3.51
N PRO A 161 14.77 2.20 -3.72
CA PRO A 161 15.87 1.26 -3.61
C PRO A 161 16.09 0.73 -2.19
N ILE A 162 16.65 -0.49 -2.11
CA ILE A 162 17.07 -1.14 -0.86
C ILE A 162 18.58 -1.36 -0.91
N VAL A 163 19.26 -1.00 0.19
CA VAL A 163 20.72 -1.13 0.34
C VAL A 163 21.08 -2.08 1.48
N THR A 164 22.28 -2.68 1.43
CA THR A 164 22.79 -3.51 2.53
C THR A 164 23.27 -2.65 3.70
N ALA A 165 23.08 -3.12 4.92
CA ALA A 165 23.55 -2.45 6.14
C ALA A 165 25.07 -2.28 6.17
N GLU A 166 25.81 -3.30 5.68
CA GLU A 166 27.28 -3.33 5.65
C GLU A 166 27.88 -2.23 4.77
N SER A 167 27.12 -1.76 3.77
CA SER A 167 27.54 -0.71 2.85
C SER A 167 27.31 0.71 3.38
N ILE A 168 26.67 0.85 4.55
CA ILE A 168 26.39 2.15 5.18
C ILE A 168 27.57 2.61 6.03
N ASN A 169 28.06 3.82 5.78
CA ASN A 169 29.14 4.43 6.55
C ASN A 169 28.59 5.10 7.81
N PHE A 170 28.71 4.44 8.97
CA PHE A 170 28.23 4.95 10.26
C PHE A 170 29.12 6.06 10.88
N ASP A 171 30.28 6.38 10.30
CA ASP A 171 31.03 7.57 10.70
C ASP A 171 30.31 8.88 10.29
N LYS A 172 29.49 8.80 9.25
CA LYS A 172 28.69 9.91 8.73
C LYS A 172 27.21 9.80 9.06
N ALA A 173 26.66 8.60 9.10
CA ALA A 173 25.28 8.32 9.40
C ALA A 173 25.05 8.16 10.92
N TYR A 174 23.83 8.41 11.40
CA TYR A 174 23.46 8.24 12.80
C TYR A 174 22.03 7.70 12.95
N LYS A 175 21.75 7.04 14.09
CA LYS A 175 20.43 6.54 14.42
C LYS A 175 19.60 7.59 15.15
N LYS A 176 18.39 7.88 14.68
CA LYS A 176 17.42 8.76 15.33
C LYS A 176 16.05 8.64 14.67
N SER A 177 14.98 8.69 15.46
CA SER A 177 13.63 8.88 14.96
C SER A 177 13.24 10.35 14.98
N ARG A 178 12.42 10.77 14.03
CA ARG A 178 12.00 12.18 13.87
C ARG A 178 11.20 12.66 15.07
N TYR A 179 11.60 13.77 15.66
CA TYR A 179 11.04 14.36 16.89
C TYR A 179 11.12 13.42 18.09
N ASP A 180 12.11 12.54 18.11
CA ASP A 180 12.32 11.54 19.16
C ASP A 180 11.05 10.70 19.47
N LYS A 181 10.24 10.42 18.42
CA LYS A 181 9.03 9.60 18.52
C LYS A 181 9.39 8.12 18.37
N GLY A 182 9.22 7.36 19.44
CA GLY A 182 9.63 5.97 19.52
C GLY A 182 11.13 5.85 19.76
N GLU A 183 11.70 4.71 19.42
CA GLU A 183 13.13 4.44 19.52
C GLU A 183 13.92 5.03 18.33
N ALA A 184 15.25 5.01 18.39
CA ALA A 184 16.12 5.54 17.33
C ALA A 184 16.23 4.55 16.16
N ASP A 185 15.10 4.23 15.51
CA ASP A 185 14.95 3.13 14.55
C ASP A 185 15.39 3.47 13.13
N TYR A 186 15.54 4.77 12.81
CA TYR A 186 15.96 5.20 11.49
C TYR A 186 17.44 5.53 11.46
N ILE A 187 18.13 5.12 10.39
CA ILE A 187 19.46 5.63 10.07
C ILE A 187 19.29 6.90 9.25
N ASN A 188 20.03 7.95 9.62
CA ASN A 188 19.95 9.27 9.03
C ASN A 188 21.29 9.65 8.41
N CYS A 189 21.27 10.02 7.13
CA CYS A 189 22.41 10.47 6.35
C CYS A 189 22.29 11.98 6.16
N PRO A 190 23.01 12.81 6.97
CA PRO A 190 22.92 14.26 6.91
C PRO A 190 23.75 14.81 5.75
N MET A 191 23.27 15.91 5.16
CA MET A 191 23.97 16.63 4.09
C MET A 191 24.16 18.09 4.50
N THR A 192 25.31 18.65 4.13
CA THR A 192 25.53 20.10 4.10
C THR A 192 24.78 20.72 2.92
N ARG A 193 24.77 22.04 2.85
CA ARG A 193 24.19 22.76 1.72
C ARG A 193 24.92 22.47 0.41
N GLU A 194 26.25 22.48 0.48
CA GLU A 194 27.11 22.22 -0.68
C GLU A 194 26.93 20.83 -1.24
N GLU A 195 26.86 19.80 -0.35
CA GLU A 195 26.59 18.42 -0.75
C GLU A 195 25.19 18.26 -1.36
N PHE A 196 24.18 18.90 -0.77
CA PHE A 196 22.82 18.88 -1.31
C PHE A 196 22.75 19.60 -2.67
N ASP A 197 23.41 20.74 -2.84
CA ASP A 197 23.42 21.48 -4.11
C ASP A 197 24.09 20.65 -5.23
N ALA A 198 25.20 20.00 -4.94
CA ALA A 198 25.86 19.09 -5.88
C ALA A 198 24.95 17.90 -6.24
N PHE A 199 24.36 17.24 -5.23
CA PHE A 199 23.40 16.16 -5.42
C PHE A 199 22.21 16.57 -6.27
N TYR A 200 21.61 17.74 -5.98
CA TYR A 200 20.44 18.24 -6.72
C TYR A 200 20.74 18.50 -8.19
N MET A 201 21.88 19.13 -8.49
CA MET A 201 22.30 19.42 -9.86
C MET A 201 22.50 18.15 -10.70
N GLU A 202 23.07 17.11 -10.10
CA GLU A 202 23.25 15.81 -10.75
C GLU A 202 21.92 15.05 -10.92
N LEU A 203 21.04 15.14 -9.91
CA LEU A 203 19.74 14.49 -9.94
C LEU A 203 18.82 15.00 -11.06
N ILE A 204 18.74 16.32 -11.26
CA ILE A 204 17.87 16.89 -12.28
C ILE A 204 18.34 16.60 -13.72
N GLN A 205 19.59 16.18 -13.90
CA GLN A 205 20.19 15.80 -15.18
C GLN A 205 20.24 14.27 -15.37
N ALA A 206 19.97 13.50 -14.31
CA ALA A 206 20.06 12.04 -14.35
C ALA A 206 19.06 11.44 -15.35
N GLU A 207 19.52 10.39 -16.06
CA GLU A 207 18.71 9.71 -17.05
C GLU A 207 17.63 8.85 -16.41
N THR A 208 16.40 8.99 -16.89
CA THR A 208 15.27 8.14 -16.52
C THR A 208 15.12 6.95 -17.46
N ALA A 209 14.50 5.87 -16.98
CA ALA A 209 14.05 4.79 -17.85
C ALA A 209 12.95 5.30 -18.80
N GLU A 210 12.90 4.74 -20.00
CA GLU A 210 11.89 5.14 -20.98
C GLU A 210 10.49 4.71 -20.50
N VAL A 211 9.57 5.67 -20.44
CA VAL A 211 8.14 5.44 -20.36
C VAL A 211 7.59 5.47 -21.78
N HIS A 212 6.64 4.62 -22.13
CA HIS A 212 6.09 4.57 -23.48
C HIS A 212 5.67 5.97 -23.97
N ALA A 213 6.21 6.40 -25.09
CA ALA A 213 6.26 7.79 -25.60
C ALA A 213 4.91 8.47 -25.90
N PHE A 214 3.77 7.82 -25.63
CA PHE A 214 2.43 8.31 -25.99
C PHE A 214 1.53 8.61 -24.78
N GLU A 215 2.03 8.46 -23.54
CA GLU A 215 1.22 8.61 -22.33
C GLU A 215 1.68 9.83 -21.52
N LYS A 216 0.74 10.67 -21.09
CA LYS A 216 1.03 11.68 -20.06
C LYS A 216 1.34 10.95 -18.76
N GLU A 217 2.50 11.21 -18.18
CA GLU A 217 2.87 10.69 -16.86
C GLU A 217 1.94 11.28 -15.80
N VAL A 218 0.99 10.50 -15.32
CA VAL A 218 0.14 10.84 -14.17
C VAL A 218 0.66 10.09 -12.97
N PHE A 219 1.33 10.81 -12.06
CA PHE A 219 1.86 10.24 -10.83
C PHE A 219 0.86 10.39 -9.67
N PHE A 220 0.78 9.36 -8.85
CA PHE A 220 0.16 9.50 -7.55
C PHE A 220 1.11 10.28 -6.61
N GLU A 221 0.60 11.34 -5.97
CA GLU A 221 1.45 12.25 -5.16
C GLU A 221 2.23 11.54 -4.03
N GLY A 222 1.65 10.50 -3.43
CA GLY A 222 2.28 9.72 -2.36
C GLY A 222 3.43 8.82 -2.80
N CYS A 223 3.54 8.50 -4.10
CA CYS A 223 4.55 7.61 -4.69
C CYS A 223 5.31 8.29 -5.83
N MET A 224 5.31 9.62 -5.88
CA MET A 224 6.00 10.41 -6.90
C MET A 224 7.50 10.15 -6.86
N PRO A 225 8.14 9.87 -8.00
CA PRO A 225 9.59 9.73 -8.08
C PRO A 225 10.33 10.97 -7.57
N PHE A 226 11.41 10.77 -6.80
CA PHE A 226 12.10 11.88 -6.16
C PHE A 226 12.80 12.82 -7.17
N GLU A 227 13.22 12.32 -8.33
CA GLU A 227 13.72 13.14 -9.44
C GLU A 227 12.62 13.99 -10.10
N VAL A 228 11.37 13.52 -10.09
CA VAL A 228 10.21 14.31 -10.54
C VAL A 228 9.89 15.41 -9.52
N MET A 229 9.97 15.10 -8.22
CA MET A 229 9.87 16.11 -7.15
C MET A 229 10.97 17.18 -7.28
N ALA A 230 12.21 16.78 -7.57
CA ALA A 230 13.33 17.69 -7.78
C ALA A 230 13.08 18.65 -8.94
N LYS A 231 12.53 18.18 -10.05
CA LYS A 231 12.18 19.00 -11.22
C LYS A 231 11.05 20.00 -10.97
N ARG A 232 10.19 19.78 -9.95
CA ARG A 232 9.17 20.75 -9.51
C ARG A 232 9.77 21.92 -8.75
N GLY A 233 10.97 21.78 -8.22
CA GLY A 233 11.71 22.81 -7.52
C GLY A 233 12.66 22.24 -6.49
N ARG A 234 13.80 22.92 -6.32
CA ARG A 234 14.88 22.51 -5.42
C ARG A 234 14.41 22.25 -3.98
N ASP A 235 13.58 23.13 -3.45
CA ASP A 235 13.12 23.06 -2.06
C ASP A 235 12.04 21.98 -1.85
N THR A 236 11.46 21.42 -2.92
CA THR A 236 10.47 20.34 -2.82
C THR A 236 11.04 19.13 -2.07
N LEU A 237 12.29 18.77 -2.31
CA LEU A 237 12.96 17.68 -1.59
C LEU A 237 13.16 18.00 -0.10
N LEU A 238 13.43 19.26 0.26
CA LEU A 238 13.65 19.70 1.64
C LEU A 238 12.37 19.79 2.47
N PHE A 239 11.22 19.90 1.83
CA PHE A 239 9.90 19.81 2.46
C PHE A 239 9.30 18.39 2.37
N GLY A 240 9.90 17.52 1.54
CA GLY A 240 9.54 16.15 1.28
C GLY A 240 10.51 15.13 1.91
N PRO A 241 11.08 14.21 1.08
CA PRO A 241 11.86 13.06 1.56
C PRO A 241 13.17 13.44 2.28
N MET A 242 13.74 14.61 1.99
CA MET A 242 15.02 15.04 2.57
C MET A 242 14.87 16.10 3.67
N LYS A 243 13.68 16.23 4.26
CA LYS A 243 13.40 17.21 5.30
C LYS A 243 14.29 17.00 6.54
N PRO A 244 15.07 18.02 7.01
CA PRO A 244 15.99 17.85 8.14
C PRO A 244 15.34 18.05 9.51
N VAL A 245 14.14 18.67 9.57
CA VAL A 245 13.48 19.09 10.82
C VAL A 245 13.15 17.89 11.71
N GLY A 246 13.50 17.98 13.00
CA GLY A 246 13.25 16.93 14.01
C GLY A 246 14.27 15.80 13.98
N LEU A 247 15.39 15.98 13.25
CA LEU A 247 16.50 15.03 13.15
C LEU A 247 17.84 15.64 13.62
N GLU A 248 17.79 16.79 14.27
CA GLU A 248 18.97 17.47 14.80
C GLU A 248 19.67 16.61 15.85
N GLN A 249 21.01 16.59 15.84
CA GLN A 249 21.83 15.98 16.87
C GLN A 249 22.24 17.05 17.91
N GLU A 250 22.17 16.69 19.18
CA GLU A 250 22.59 17.59 20.26
C GLU A 250 24.07 18.00 20.10
N GLY A 251 24.36 19.27 20.26
CA GLY A 251 25.71 19.81 20.10
C GLY A 251 26.24 19.89 18.66
N LYS A 252 25.48 19.49 17.64
CA LYS A 252 25.89 19.62 16.24
C LYS A 252 25.06 20.68 15.51
N LYS A 253 25.67 21.26 14.46
CA LYS A 253 24.95 22.15 13.53
C LYS A 253 23.82 21.38 12.87
N ARG A 254 22.65 21.99 12.74
CA ARG A 254 21.52 21.42 12.03
C ARG A 254 21.92 21.08 10.59
N PRO A 255 21.66 19.85 10.12
CA PRO A 255 21.91 19.48 8.73
C PRO A 255 21.01 20.28 7.79
N TYR A 256 21.48 20.51 6.57
CA TYR A 256 20.69 21.19 5.54
C TYR A 256 19.60 20.28 4.96
N ALA A 257 19.96 19.01 4.68
CA ALA A 257 19.07 17.95 4.27
C ALA A 257 19.41 16.65 5.01
N VAL A 258 18.46 15.71 5.10
CA VAL A 258 18.69 14.39 5.71
C VAL A 258 17.97 13.33 4.89
N VAL A 259 18.70 12.31 4.46
CA VAL A 259 18.13 11.09 3.90
C VAL A 259 17.90 10.08 5.02
N GLN A 260 16.72 9.49 5.09
CA GLN A 260 16.38 8.48 6.10
C GLN A 260 16.36 7.07 5.50
N LEU A 261 16.93 6.12 6.24
CA LEU A 261 16.88 4.71 5.91
C LEU A 261 16.04 3.98 6.97
N ARG A 262 15.13 3.11 6.52
CA ARG A 262 14.29 2.29 7.39
C ARG A 262 14.66 0.83 7.23
N GLN A 263 14.74 0.11 8.35
CA GLN A 263 14.97 -1.32 8.38
C GLN A 263 13.93 -2.07 7.54
N ASP A 264 14.38 -2.98 6.65
CA ASP A 264 13.55 -3.73 5.72
C ASP A 264 13.34 -5.20 6.14
N ASN A 265 14.19 -5.75 6.99
CA ASN A 265 14.08 -7.11 7.51
C ASN A 265 14.43 -7.21 9.01
N ALA A 266 14.02 -8.30 9.66
CA ALA A 266 14.22 -8.49 11.11
C ALA A 266 15.69 -8.54 11.52
N GLN A 267 16.60 -9.00 10.64
CA GLN A 267 18.03 -9.09 10.89
C GLN A 267 18.75 -7.73 10.84
N ALA A 268 18.03 -6.66 10.43
CA ALA A 268 18.62 -5.34 10.21
C ALA A 268 19.79 -5.34 9.20
N SER A 269 19.78 -6.28 8.26
CA SER A 269 20.80 -6.39 7.21
C SER A 269 20.46 -5.61 5.95
N LEU A 270 19.20 -5.21 5.79
CA LEU A 270 18.67 -4.47 4.63
C LEU A 270 17.94 -3.21 5.07
N TYR A 271 18.14 -2.12 4.31
CA TYR A 271 17.52 -0.82 4.57
C TYR A 271 16.91 -0.21 3.32
N ASN A 272 15.65 0.21 3.42
CA ASN A 272 14.93 0.95 2.39
C ASN A 272 15.24 2.44 2.49
N ILE A 273 15.54 3.11 1.37
CA ILE A 273 15.75 4.57 1.32
C ILE A 273 14.38 5.26 1.28
N VAL A 274 14.00 5.87 2.39
CA VAL A 274 12.64 6.38 2.60
C VAL A 274 12.33 7.58 1.71
N GLY A 275 11.29 7.47 0.90
CA GLY A 275 10.84 8.56 0.03
C GLY A 275 11.65 8.72 -1.26
N PHE A 276 12.51 7.76 -1.58
CA PHE A 276 13.33 7.75 -2.79
C PHE A 276 12.78 6.81 -3.87
N GLN A 277 11.47 6.78 -4.03
CA GLN A 277 10.86 6.14 -5.18
C GLN A 277 11.44 6.75 -6.46
N THR A 278 11.77 5.91 -7.45
CA THR A 278 12.49 6.39 -8.62
C THR A 278 12.25 5.55 -9.87
N HIS A 279 12.31 6.20 -11.03
CA HIS A 279 12.40 5.57 -12.33
C HIS A 279 13.71 5.92 -13.08
N LEU A 280 14.72 6.39 -12.35
CA LEU A 280 16.06 6.54 -12.90
C LEU A 280 16.58 5.21 -13.44
N LYS A 281 17.40 5.24 -14.49
CA LYS A 281 18.14 4.06 -14.95
C LYS A 281 19.00 3.48 -13.82
N TRP A 282 19.21 2.20 -13.75
CA TRP A 282 19.93 1.54 -12.64
C TRP A 282 21.33 2.12 -12.39
N GLY A 283 22.07 2.44 -13.46
CA GLY A 283 23.39 3.09 -13.33
C GLY A 283 23.30 4.48 -12.68
N GLU A 284 22.25 5.24 -13.03
CA GLU A 284 21.99 6.54 -12.45
C GLU A 284 21.53 6.43 -10.99
N GLN A 285 20.69 5.46 -10.65
CA GLN A 285 20.31 5.20 -9.25
C GLN A 285 21.53 4.98 -8.37
N LYS A 286 22.46 4.12 -8.81
CA LYS A 286 23.71 3.87 -8.09
C LYS A 286 24.55 5.15 -7.95
N ARG A 287 24.75 5.87 -9.04
CA ARG A 287 25.54 7.11 -9.08
C ARG A 287 24.95 8.18 -8.14
N ILE A 288 23.65 8.42 -8.20
CA ILE A 288 22.96 9.45 -7.40
C ILE A 288 22.91 9.07 -5.91
N ILE A 289 22.64 7.79 -5.60
CA ILE A 289 22.61 7.32 -4.20
C ILE A 289 24.01 7.41 -3.58
N GLN A 290 25.06 7.09 -4.30
CA GLN A 290 26.44 7.15 -3.79
C GLN A 290 26.95 8.59 -3.60
N MET A 291 26.25 9.62 -4.05
CA MET A 291 26.54 11.02 -3.71
C MET A 291 26.05 11.43 -2.30
N MET A 292 25.22 10.61 -1.65
CA MET A 292 24.70 10.92 -0.31
C MET A 292 25.73 10.54 0.76
N PRO A 293 26.10 11.46 1.68
CA PRO A 293 26.98 11.15 2.78
C PRO A 293 26.48 9.96 3.61
N GLY A 294 27.35 8.99 3.84
CA GLY A 294 26.99 7.74 4.49
C GLY A 294 26.58 6.62 3.54
N LEU A 295 26.35 6.91 2.25
CA LEU A 295 25.99 5.95 1.22
C LEU A 295 26.99 5.90 0.06
N GLU A 296 28.20 6.43 0.23
CA GLU A 296 29.23 6.51 -0.83
C GLU A 296 29.58 5.14 -1.41
N ASN A 297 29.49 4.11 -0.59
CA ASN A 297 29.77 2.73 -0.96
C ASN A 297 28.50 1.87 -1.02
N ALA A 298 27.31 2.49 -1.09
CA ALA A 298 26.04 1.78 -1.02
C ALA A 298 25.97 0.64 -2.05
N GLU A 299 25.66 -0.55 -1.54
CA GLU A 299 25.36 -1.74 -2.33
C GLU A 299 23.85 -1.89 -2.44
N ILE A 300 23.34 -1.65 -3.65
CA ILE A 300 21.90 -1.71 -3.93
C ILE A 300 21.53 -3.16 -4.26
N VAL A 301 20.75 -3.79 -3.39
CA VAL A 301 20.25 -5.17 -3.59
C VAL A 301 18.92 -5.20 -4.33
N ARG A 302 18.16 -4.10 -4.28
CA ARG A 302 16.93 -3.92 -5.04
C ARG A 302 16.89 -2.50 -5.58
N TYR A 303 16.81 -2.39 -6.90
CA TYR A 303 16.68 -1.09 -7.57
C TYR A 303 15.23 -0.61 -7.53
N GLY A 304 15.05 0.69 -7.54
CA GLY A 304 13.76 1.31 -7.77
C GLY A 304 13.29 1.02 -9.20
N VAL A 305 12.00 0.76 -9.35
CA VAL A 305 11.35 0.52 -10.64
C VAL A 305 10.00 1.22 -10.65
N MET A 306 9.57 1.66 -11.82
CA MET A 306 8.28 2.29 -12.00
C MET A 306 7.31 1.33 -12.71
N HIS A 307 6.07 1.31 -12.24
CA HIS A 307 5.00 0.51 -12.82
C HIS A 307 3.81 1.40 -13.18
N ARG A 308 3.12 1.01 -14.24
CA ARG A 308 1.81 1.56 -14.58
C ARG A 308 0.75 0.78 -13.84
N ASN A 309 0.12 1.42 -12.88
CA ASN A 309 -0.98 0.85 -12.11
C ASN A 309 -2.30 1.14 -12.83
N THR A 310 -3.11 0.10 -13.02
CA THR A 310 -4.41 0.21 -13.67
C THR A 310 -5.51 -0.02 -12.64
N TYR A 311 -6.60 0.75 -12.75
CA TYR A 311 -7.80 0.62 -11.92
C TYR A 311 -9.07 0.91 -12.74
N ILE A 312 -10.21 0.44 -12.23
CA ILE A 312 -11.52 0.71 -12.85
C ILE A 312 -12.10 2.02 -12.34
N CYS A 313 -12.96 2.66 -13.12
CA CYS A 313 -13.70 3.83 -12.67
C CYS A 313 -14.85 3.40 -11.74
N SER A 314 -14.51 3.08 -10.49
CA SER A 314 -15.43 2.51 -9.51
C SER A 314 -16.72 3.30 -9.28
N PRO A 315 -16.75 4.65 -9.34
CA PRO A 315 -18.01 5.39 -9.25
C PRO A 315 -19.06 4.97 -10.28
N ILE A 316 -18.61 4.50 -11.46
CA ILE A 316 -19.52 4.00 -12.49
C ILE A 316 -19.97 2.57 -12.20
N TYR A 317 -19.04 1.70 -11.78
CA TYR A 317 -19.22 0.25 -11.83
C TYR A 317 -19.50 -0.43 -10.51
N LEU A 318 -19.12 0.16 -9.35
CA LEU A 318 -19.24 -0.48 -8.05
C LEU A 318 -20.25 0.18 -7.13
N ARG A 319 -20.85 -0.65 -6.24
CA ARG A 319 -21.57 -0.23 -5.03
C ARG A 319 -20.60 -0.09 -3.86
N GLU A 320 -20.97 0.58 -2.78
CA GLU A 320 -20.18 0.72 -1.55
C GLU A 320 -19.83 -0.64 -0.91
N THR A 321 -20.55 -1.67 -1.26
CA THR A 321 -20.31 -3.06 -0.85
C THR A 321 -19.18 -3.75 -1.64
N TYR A 322 -18.55 -3.05 -2.59
CA TYR A 322 -17.61 -3.56 -3.60
C TYR A 322 -18.22 -4.49 -4.65
N GLN A 323 -19.56 -4.65 -4.66
CA GLN A 323 -20.28 -5.38 -5.71
C GLN A 323 -20.23 -4.64 -7.04
N PHE A 324 -20.12 -5.39 -8.13
CA PHE A 324 -20.35 -4.89 -9.48
C PHE A 324 -21.84 -4.61 -9.69
N LYS A 325 -22.19 -3.42 -10.23
CA LYS A 325 -23.57 -2.97 -10.29
C LYS A 325 -24.49 -3.86 -11.13
N ASP A 326 -23.92 -4.44 -12.21
CA ASP A 326 -24.68 -5.22 -13.19
C ASP A 326 -24.63 -6.74 -12.92
N ARG A 327 -23.94 -7.18 -11.84
CA ARG A 327 -23.82 -8.58 -11.47
C ARG A 327 -23.63 -8.73 -9.96
N ASP A 328 -24.67 -9.13 -9.25
CA ASP A 328 -24.72 -9.15 -7.78
C ASP A 328 -23.76 -10.15 -7.12
N ASP A 329 -23.36 -11.23 -7.82
CA ASP A 329 -22.39 -12.23 -7.36
C ASP A 329 -20.94 -11.95 -7.83
N LEU A 330 -20.67 -10.75 -8.35
CA LEU A 330 -19.35 -10.32 -8.76
C LEU A 330 -18.89 -9.12 -7.91
N PHE A 331 -17.70 -9.24 -7.32
CA PHE A 331 -17.06 -8.21 -6.51
C PHE A 331 -15.68 -7.87 -7.05
N PHE A 332 -15.23 -6.64 -6.74
CA PHE A 332 -13.86 -6.21 -6.97
C PHE A 332 -13.21 -5.83 -5.64
N ALA A 333 -11.90 -6.03 -5.52
CA ALA A 333 -11.15 -5.65 -4.33
C ALA A 333 -9.71 -5.22 -4.66
N GLY A 334 -9.09 -4.52 -3.73
CA GLY A 334 -7.72 -4.03 -3.86
C GLY A 334 -7.60 -2.78 -4.72
N GLN A 335 -6.36 -2.46 -5.09
CA GLN A 335 -6.03 -1.25 -5.85
C GLN A 335 -6.80 -1.13 -7.18
N MET A 336 -7.23 -2.24 -7.77
CA MET A 336 -8.10 -2.23 -8.96
C MET A 336 -9.37 -1.41 -8.76
N THR A 337 -9.84 -1.23 -7.52
CA THR A 337 -11.03 -0.43 -7.20
C THR A 337 -10.77 1.07 -7.03
N GLY A 338 -9.52 1.52 -7.10
CA GLY A 338 -9.14 2.92 -6.83
C GLY A 338 -8.87 3.23 -5.36
N VAL A 339 -8.83 2.23 -4.47
CA VAL A 339 -8.17 2.40 -3.18
C VAL A 339 -6.67 2.34 -3.38
N GLU A 340 -5.90 3.19 -2.69
CA GLU A 340 -4.45 3.24 -2.82
C GLU A 340 -3.77 2.92 -1.50
N GLY A 341 -2.89 1.92 -1.52
CA GLY A 341 -2.09 1.46 -0.39
C GLY A 341 -2.36 0.01 0.01
N TYR A 342 -1.41 -0.57 0.74
CA TYR A 342 -1.47 -1.98 1.17
C TYR A 342 -2.62 -2.26 2.14
N VAL A 343 -2.77 -1.40 3.16
CA VAL A 343 -3.82 -1.55 4.19
C VAL A 343 -5.19 -1.33 3.58
N GLU A 344 -5.31 -0.32 2.72
CA GLU A 344 -6.54 0.01 1.98
C GLU A 344 -6.96 -1.15 1.07
N SER A 345 -5.99 -1.76 0.38
CA SER A 345 -6.23 -2.95 -0.46
C SER A 345 -6.74 -4.12 0.36
N ALA A 346 -6.10 -4.42 1.50
CA ALA A 346 -6.53 -5.48 2.40
C ALA A 346 -7.93 -5.21 2.96
N ALA A 347 -8.20 -3.96 3.39
CA ALA A 347 -9.50 -3.53 3.91
C ALA A 347 -10.63 -3.72 2.89
N SER A 348 -10.39 -3.36 1.63
CA SER A 348 -11.35 -3.58 0.54
C SER A 348 -11.61 -5.07 0.30
N GLY A 349 -10.56 -5.91 0.36
CA GLY A 349 -10.67 -7.37 0.30
C GLY A 349 -11.50 -7.94 1.45
N MET A 350 -11.28 -7.42 2.66
CA MET A 350 -12.06 -7.80 3.84
C MET A 350 -13.56 -7.52 3.64
N LEU A 351 -13.92 -6.30 3.23
CA LEU A 351 -15.32 -5.94 2.98
C LEU A 351 -15.92 -6.72 1.82
N ALA A 352 -15.19 -6.93 0.73
CA ALA A 352 -15.67 -7.73 -0.39
C ALA A 352 -15.94 -9.18 0.04
N GLY A 353 -15.06 -9.80 0.82
CA GLY A 353 -15.23 -11.15 1.34
C GLY A 353 -16.42 -11.28 2.30
N ILE A 354 -16.57 -10.32 3.22
CA ILE A 354 -17.71 -10.27 4.16
C ILE A 354 -19.02 -10.10 3.40
N ASN A 355 -19.07 -9.15 2.48
CA ASN A 355 -20.30 -8.85 1.74
C ASN A 355 -20.68 -9.97 0.76
N MET A 356 -19.72 -10.62 0.14
CA MET A 356 -19.99 -11.84 -0.64
C MET A 356 -20.61 -12.93 0.24
N ALA A 357 -20.12 -13.10 1.49
CA ALA A 357 -20.71 -14.09 2.40
C ALA A 357 -22.16 -13.76 2.77
N HIS A 358 -22.48 -12.47 2.99
CA HIS A 358 -23.86 -12.03 3.22
C HIS A 358 -24.76 -12.31 2.02
N VAL A 359 -24.34 -11.92 0.82
CA VAL A 359 -25.11 -12.19 -0.41
C VAL A 359 -25.39 -13.69 -0.58
N LEU A 360 -24.40 -14.54 -0.34
CA LEU A 360 -24.57 -15.99 -0.48
C LEU A 360 -25.48 -16.63 0.58
N LYS A 361 -25.66 -15.96 1.72
CA LYS A 361 -26.63 -16.35 2.74
C LYS A 361 -28.03 -15.78 2.50
N GLY A 362 -28.20 -14.92 1.48
CA GLY A 362 -29.42 -14.17 1.24
C GLY A 362 -29.64 -13.04 2.27
N GLU A 363 -28.57 -12.57 2.89
CA GLU A 363 -28.56 -11.46 3.84
C GLU A 363 -28.19 -10.15 3.12
N GLU A 364 -28.62 -9.02 3.66
CA GLU A 364 -28.24 -7.70 3.12
C GLU A 364 -26.73 -7.45 3.32
N PRO A 365 -26.01 -7.00 2.29
CA PRO A 365 -24.63 -6.60 2.42
C PRO A 365 -24.44 -5.45 3.41
N VAL A 366 -23.31 -5.45 4.09
CA VAL A 366 -22.98 -4.45 5.12
C VAL A 366 -22.37 -3.21 4.48
N VAL A 367 -22.95 -2.05 4.77
CA VAL A 367 -22.38 -0.73 4.47
C VAL A 367 -21.95 -0.08 5.78
N LEU A 368 -20.64 0.19 5.92
CA LEU A 368 -20.08 0.71 7.17
C LEU A 368 -20.29 2.21 7.40
N GLY A 369 -20.62 2.96 6.33
CA GLY A 369 -20.85 4.40 6.38
C GLY A 369 -19.59 5.26 6.56
N VAL A 370 -19.72 6.55 6.28
CA VAL A 370 -18.60 7.52 6.25
C VAL A 370 -18.03 7.89 7.63
N ASN A 371 -18.61 7.37 8.70
CA ASN A 371 -18.16 7.58 10.08
C ASN A 371 -17.09 6.58 10.51
N THR A 372 -16.82 5.57 9.69
CA THR A 372 -15.67 4.64 9.80
C THR A 372 -14.70 4.88 8.66
N MET A 373 -13.41 4.50 8.81
CA MET A 373 -12.43 4.70 7.73
C MET A 373 -12.67 3.74 6.57
N MET A 374 -12.96 2.46 6.86
CA MET A 374 -13.30 1.47 5.84
C MET A 374 -14.52 1.89 5.02
N GLY A 375 -15.58 2.37 5.69
CA GLY A 375 -16.80 2.85 5.03
C GLY A 375 -16.58 4.14 4.25
N ALA A 376 -15.83 5.11 4.80
CA ALA A 376 -15.48 6.35 4.13
C ALA A 376 -14.68 6.11 2.83
N MET A 377 -13.80 5.14 2.81
CA MET A 377 -13.07 4.74 1.60
C MET A 377 -14.00 4.10 0.57
N ALA A 378 -14.86 3.17 0.98
CA ALA A 378 -15.85 2.54 0.11
C ALA A 378 -16.82 3.59 -0.50
N HIS A 379 -17.24 4.55 0.32
CA HIS A 379 -18.06 5.68 -0.13
C HIS A 379 -17.30 6.55 -1.15
N TYR A 380 -16.07 6.96 -0.86
CA TYR A 380 -15.29 7.79 -1.77
C TYR A 380 -15.14 7.15 -3.15
N ILE A 381 -14.69 5.88 -3.23
CA ILE A 381 -14.43 5.22 -4.52
C ILE A 381 -15.70 5.01 -5.34
N THR A 382 -16.88 5.08 -4.74
CA THR A 382 -18.15 4.84 -5.43
C THR A 382 -18.98 6.11 -5.68
N HIS A 383 -18.66 7.23 -5.01
CA HIS A 383 -19.38 8.51 -5.12
C HIS A 383 -18.54 9.68 -5.64
N ALA A 384 -17.24 9.47 -5.89
CA ALA A 384 -16.41 10.49 -6.50
C ALA A 384 -16.89 10.82 -7.93
N ASP A 385 -16.59 12.03 -8.43
CA ASP A 385 -16.87 12.39 -9.81
C ASP A 385 -16.12 11.48 -10.78
N PRO A 386 -16.80 10.70 -11.62
CA PRO A 386 -16.15 9.79 -12.57
C PRO A 386 -15.17 10.45 -13.53
N ASN A 387 -15.36 11.75 -13.83
CA ASN A 387 -14.49 12.49 -14.75
C ASN A 387 -13.16 12.90 -14.11
N HIS A 388 -13.12 12.93 -12.77
CA HIS A 388 -11.97 13.36 -11.98
C HIS A 388 -11.57 12.32 -10.93
N PHE A 389 -12.02 11.07 -11.10
CA PHE A 389 -11.73 10.00 -10.15
C PHE A 389 -10.24 9.70 -10.06
N GLN A 390 -9.71 9.81 -8.86
CA GLN A 390 -8.30 9.54 -8.54
C GLN A 390 -8.23 8.51 -7.42
N PRO A 391 -7.19 7.66 -7.38
CA PRO A 391 -6.98 6.76 -6.26
C PRO A 391 -6.87 7.51 -4.94
N MET A 392 -7.30 6.87 -3.84
CA MET A 392 -7.35 7.50 -2.53
C MET A 392 -6.75 6.61 -1.44
N ASN A 393 -5.84 7.20 -0.65
CA ASN A 393 -5.40 6.61 0.62
C ASN A 393 -6.36 6.95 1.75
N ALA A 394 -6.30 6.16 2.83
CA ALA A 394 -6.94 6.49 4.07
C ALA A 394 -6.51 7.87 4.58
N ASN A 395 -7.46 8.78 4.73
CA ASN A 395 -7.24 10.12 5.28
C ASN A 395 -8.52 10.64 5.95
N PHE A 396 -8.37 11.50 6.96
CA PHE A 396 -9.50 12.05 7.70
C PHE A 396 -10.37 13.03 6.89
N GLY A 397 -9.89 13.48 5.72
CA GLY A 397 -10.66 14.37 4.85
C GLY A 397 -11.91 13.71 4.22
N ILE A 398 -11.93 12.39 4.13
CA ILE A 398 -13.07 11.62 3.61
C ILE A 398 -13.98 11.08 4.72
N MET A 399 -13.54 11.09 5.99
CA MET A 399 -14.39 10.67 7.13
C MET A 399 -15.30 11.79 7.61
N HIS A 400 -16.50 11.41 8.03
CA HIS A 400 -17.39 12.29 8.76
C HIS A 400 -17.26 12.10 10.28
N LEU A 401 -17.14 13.22 11.02
CA LEU A 401 -17.12 13.24 12.46
C LEU A 401 -18.44 13.79 12.98
N GLU A 402 -19.12 13.04 13.83
CA GLU A 402 -20.40 13.42 14.42
C GLU A 402 -20.21 14.53 15.48
N GLY A 403 -21.15 15.48 15.48
CA GLY A 403 -21.18 16.57 16.44
C GLY A 403 -20.13 17.66 16.23
N GLU A 404 -20.13 18.66 17.10
CA GLU A 404 -19.17 19.75 17.06
C GLU A 404 -17.91 19.39 17.87
N VAL A 405 -16.80 19.15 17.15
CA VAL A 405 -15.49 18.89 17.75
C VAL A 405 -14.53 20.03 17.42
N LYS A 406 -13.87 20.56 18.45
CA LYS A 406 -12.86 21.62 18.29
C LYS A 406 -11.74 21.14 17.37
N LYS A 407 -11.23 22.02 16.48
CA LYS A 407 -10.22 21.70 15.48
C LYS A 407 -9.00 20.95 16.04
N LYS A 408 -8.53 21.31 17.23
CA LYS A 408 -7.37 20.70 17.91
C LYS A 408 -7.63 19.24 18.34
N ASP A 409 -8.90 18.88 18.61
CA ASP A 409 -9.28 17.58 19.17
C ASP A 409 -9.82 16.61 18.09
N ARG A 410 -10.06 17.09 16.86
CA ARG A 410 -10.64 16.30 15.77
C ARG A 410 -9.90 15.00 15.49
N LYS A 411 -8.56 15.06 15.37
CA LYS A 411 -7.76 13.86 15.05
C LYS A 411 -7.88 12.75 16.09
N ALA A 412 -8.08 13.13 17.36
CA ALA A 412 -8.25 12.16 18.44
C ALA A 412 -9.69 11.64 18.55
N ALA A 413 -10.67 12.33 17.97
CA ALA A 413 -12.08 11.97 18.04
C ALA A 413 -12.50 10.91 17.01
N TYR A 414 -11.80 10.81 15.87
CA TYR A 414 -12.16 9.87 14.80
C TYR A 414 -12.10 8.40 15.25
N ALA A 415 -11.02 8.00 15.91
CA ALA A 415 -10.82 6.61 16.32
C ALA A 415 -11.92 6.11 17.29
N PRO A 416 -12.23 6.78 18.42
CA PRO A 416 -13.28 6.33 19.33
C PRO A 416 -14.64 6.18 18.65
N GLN A 417 -15.00 7.12 17.75
CA GLN A 417 -16.23 7.05 16.99
C GLN A 417 -16.26 5.83 16.07
N ALA A 418 -15.24 5.66 15.24
CA ALA A 418 -15.16 4.58 14.27
C ALA A 418 -15.18 3.20 14.94
N LEU A 419 -14.36 3.02 15.97
CA LEU A 419 -14.21 1.74 16.66
C LEU A 419 -15.49 1.34 17.42
N LYS A 420 -16.23 2.30 17.96
CA LYS A 420 -17.55 2.06 18.56
C LYS A 420 -18.54 1.55 17.51
N ILE A 421 -18.59 2.18 16.34
CA ILE A 421 -19.47 1.76 15.23
C ILE A 421 -19.10 0.33 14.76
N ILE A 422 -17.82 0.04 14.58
CA ILE A 422 -17.36 -1.30 14.21
C ILE A 422 -17.79 -2.34 15.24
N GLN A 423 -17.67 -2.04 16.54
CA GLN A 423 -18.10 -2.93 17.60
C GLN A 423 -19.62 -3.20 17.55
N GLU A 424 -20.44 -2.15 17.37
CA GLU A 424 -21.89 -2.27 17.26
C GLU A 424 -22.32 -3.08 16.02
N LEU A 425 -21.66 -2.86 14.88
CA LEU A 425 -21.92 -3.61 13.64
C LEU A 425 -21.51 -5.07 13.76
N LYS A 426 -20.41 -5.34 14.44
CA LYS A 426 -19.92 -6.70 14.71
C LYS A 426 -20.95 -7.50 15.53
N GLU A 427 -21.52 -6.90 16.56
CA GLU A 427 -22.56 -7.51 17.39
C GLU A 427 -23.86 -7.75 16.63
N LYS A 428 -24.24 -6.79 15.74
CA LYS A 428 -25.50 -6.83 15.01
C LYS A 428 -25.47 -7.71 13.76
N ASN A 429 -24.38 -7.68 13.01
CA ASN A 429 -24.28 -8.24 11.67
C ASN A 429 -23.31 -9.43 11.57
N GLY A 430 -22.70 -9.88 12.68
CA GLY A 430 -21.76 -11.01 12.67
C GLY A 430 -20.47 -10.73 11.86
N LEU A 431 -19.99 -9.48 11.86
CA LEU A 431 -18.74 -9.08 11.19
C LEU A 431 -17.54 -9.82 11.71
#